data_859ef51d1ef2bb2b26dded2f670e8a62
#
_entry.id   859ef51d1ef2bb2b26dded2f670e8a62
#
_cell.length_a   1.000
_cell.length_b   1.000
_cell.length_c   1.000
_cell.angle_alpha   90.00
_cell.angle_beta   90.00
_cell.angle_gamma   90.00
#
_symmetry.space_group_name_H-M   'P 1'
#
loop_
_entity.id
_entity.type
_entity.pdbx_description
1 polymer ?
#
loop_
_entity_poly.entity_id
_entity_poly.type
_entity_poly.pdbx_seq_one_letter_code
_entity_poly.pdbx_strand_id
1 'polypeptide(L)'
;MAESINTPLASWGFPFLAEPEEVAGLRRLVRTRLNDWGLQELSDSAQLCVSELVSNVITHVGRGTPAGLTVSLRGARLRIELRDPDARALPALVEARDDEENGRGMALVDALTDRWGVELHEDSKVTWCELVAAPVPPEGQAGARVTRAAKVLSSYGDGELFSTSRRSRLGAMAAEAAVIDVIADLLHWLQTHGHDTDEVLDRAQTHFEAELDAARVTR
;
A
#
# COMPACT_ATOMS: atom_id res chain seq x y z
N MET A 1 -16.68 16.87 -21.51
CA MET A 1 -16.71 15.59 -20.77
C MET A 1 -15.66 15.72 -19.70
N ALA A 2 -16.06 15.85 -18.45
CA ALA A 2 -15.14 15.96 -17.33
C ALA A 2 -14.56 14.56 -17.06
N GLU A 3 -13.25 14.39 -17.25
CA GLU A 3 -12.53 13.28 -16.67
C GLU A 3 -12.68 13.38 -15.15
N SER A 4 -13.50 12.49 -14.60
CA SER A 4 -13.51 12.27 -13.15
C SER A 4 -12.10 11.83 -12.77
N ILE A 5 -11.35 12.72 -12.16
CA ILE A 5 -10.07 12.41 -11.52
C ILE A 5 -10.39 11.37 -10.46
N ASN A 6 -10.13 10.11 -10.76
CA ASN A 6 -10.40 8.97 -9.89
C ASN A 6 -9.32 8.92 -8.80
N THR A 7 -9.43 9.84 -7.85
CA THR A 7 -8.51 9.94 -6.70
C THR A 7 -8.58 8.63 -5.92
N PRO A 8 -7.45 7.99 -5.60
CA PRO A 8 -7.45 6.75 -4.86
C PRO A 8 -7.98 6.97 -3.43
N LEU A 9 -8.87 6.10 -2.98
CA LEU A 9 -9.39 6.06 -1.60
C LEU A 9 -8.28 5.80 -0.57
N ALA A 10 -7.28 5.00 -0.96
CA ALA A 10 -6.07 4.73 -0.21
C ALA A 10 -4.94 4.47 -1.21
N SER A 11 -3.74 4.96 -0.91
CA SER A 11 -2.56 4.71 -1.73
C SER A 11 -1.33 4.56 -0.83
N TRP A 12 -0.43 3.69 -1.24
CA TRP A 12 0.82 3.44 -0.55
C TRP A 12 1.89 3.08 -1.58
N GLY A 13 3.07 3.69 -1.48
CA GLY A 13 4.19 3.43 -2.37
C GLY A 13 5.47 3.13 -1.59
N PHE A 14 6.31 2.27 -2.15
CA PHE A 14 7.57 1.83 -1.56
C PHE A 14 8.65 1.68 -2.64
N PRO A 15 9.75 2.47 -2.56
CA PRO A 15 10.92 2.28 -3.41
C PRO A 15 11.76 1.10 -2.87
N PHE A 16 12.33 0.29 -3.76
CA PHE A 16 13.16 -0.85 -3.40
C PHE A 16 14.17 -1.18 -4.52
N LEU A 17 15.12 -2.06 -4.25
CA LEU A 17 15.97 -2.66 -5.26
C LEU A 17 15.42 -4.03 -5.64
N ALA A 18 15.34 -4.32 -6.92
CA ALA A 18 14.81 -5.58 -7.45
C ALA A 18 15.78 -6.74 -7.17
N GLU A 19 15.71 -7.28 -5.96
CA GLU A 19 16.49 -8.42 -5.50
C GLU A 19 15.57 -9.56 -5.01
N PRO A 20 15.95 -10.83 -5.22
CA PRO A 20 15.14 -11.96 -4.76
C PRO A 20 14.85 -11.93 -3.26
N GLU A 21 15.77 -11.42 -2.46
CA GLU A 21 15.67 -11.31 -1.01
C GLU A 21 14.58 -10.31 -0.58
N GLU A 22 14.30 -9.31 -1.40
CA GLU A 22 13.27 -8.28 -1.13
C GLU A 22 11.85 -8.78 -1.37
N VAL A 23 11.65 -9.79 -2.21
CA VAL A 23 10.31 -10.29 -2.59
C VAL A 23 9.49 -10.70 -1.36
N ALA A 24 10.11 -11.41 -0.42
CA ALA A 24 9.43 -11.84 0.80
C ALA A 24 9.06 -10.66 1.71
N GLY A 25 9.90 -9.62 1.74
CA GLY A 25 9.64 -8.36 2.45
C GLY A 25 8.44 -7.62 1.86
N LEU A 26 8.44 -7.42 0.55
CA LEU A 26 7.35 -6.75 -0.18
C LEU A 26 6.01 -7.47 -0.01
N ARG A 27 5.98 -8.81 -0.08
CA ARG A 27 4.78 -9.60 0.19
C ARG A 27 4.21 -9.34 1.58
N ARG A 28 5.07 -9.31 2.62
CA ARG A 28 4.64 -8.99 4.00
C ARG A 28 4.08 -7.58 4.12
N LEU A 29 4.73 -6.60 3.48
CA LEU A 29 4.28 -5.21 3.47
C LEU A 29 2.91 -5.08 2.81
N VAL A 30 2.71 -5.69 1.63
CA VAL A 30 1.42 -5.69 0.93
C VAL A 30 0.34 -6.35 1.78
N ARG A 31 0.61 -7.51 2.37
CA ARG A 31 -0.33 -8.20 3.27
C ARG A 31 -0.74 -7.30 4.44
N THR A 32 0.23 -6.62 5.08
CA THR A 32 -0.05 -5.71 6.19
C THR A 32 -0.94 -4.57 5.74
N ARG A 33 -0.66 -3.95 4.58
CA ARG A 33 -1.48 -2.86 4.04
C ARG A 33 -2.89 -3.29 3.68
N LEU A 34 -3.05 -4.44 3.06
CA LEU A 34 -4.39 -4.97 2.74
C LEU A 34 -5.20 -5.30 4.00
N ASN A 35 -4.56 -5.84 5.03
CA ASN A 35 -5.21 -6.02 6.33
C ASN A 35 -5.65 -4.68 6.93
N ASP A 36 -4.81 -3.65 6.80
CA ASP A 36 -5.12 -2.30 7.26
C ASP A 36 -6.31 -1.68 6.52
N TRP A 37 -6.50 -2.04 5.27
CA TRP A 37 -7.60 -1.56 4.43
C TRP A 37 -8.84 -2.46 4.50
N GLY A 38 -8.81 -3.56 5.26
CA GLY A 38 -9.92 -4.51 5.38
C GLY A 38 -10.09 -5.40 4.15
N LEU A 39 -9.02 -5.60 3.37
CA LEU A 39 -8.99 -6.36 2.10
C LEU A 39 -8.26 -7.70 2.25
N GLN A 40 -8.47 -8.40 3.37
CA GLN A 40 -7.77 -9.66 3.67
C GLN A 40 -8.01 -10.74 2.61
N GLU A 41 -9.19 -10.77 2.02
CA GLU A 41 -9.55 -11.72 0.97
C GLU A 41 -8.71 -11.59 -0.30
N LEU A 42 -8.15 -10.41 -0.58
CA LEU A 42 -7.28 -10.19 -1.73
C LEU A 42 -5.80 -10.44 -1.42
N SER A 43 -5.46 -10.74 -0.17
CA SER A 43 -4.08 -10.78 0.29
C SER A 43 -3.22 -11.81 -0.45
N ASP A 44 -3.74 -13.00 -0.68
CA ASP A 44 -2.96 -14.07 -1.32
C ASP A 44 -2.75 -13.77 -2.82
N SER A 45 -3.80 -13.37 -3.53
CA SER A 45 -3.71 -12.99 -4.93
C SER A 45 -2.79 -11.79 -5.15
N ALA A 46 -2.90 -10.75 -4.30
CA ALA A 46 -2.03 -9.58 -4.37
C ALA A 46 -0.56 -9.92 -4.12
N GLN A 47 -0.25 -10.79 -3.13
CA GLN A 47 1.11 -11.23 -2.85
C GLN A 47 1.70 -12.03 -4.02
N LEU A 48 0.91 -12.86 -4.68
CA LEU A 48 1.34 -13.57 -5.89
C LEU A 48 1.61 -12.59 -7.04
N CYS A 49 0.70 -11.66 -7.32
CA CYS A 49 0.92 -10.63 -8.34
C CYS A 49 2.22 -9.84 -8.07
N VAL A 50 2.44 -9.39 -6.84
CA VAL A 50 3.69 -8.68 -6.48
C VAL A 50 4.91 -9.55 -6.73
N SER A 51 4.87 -10.83 -6.37
CA SER A 51 5.99 -11.74 -6.60
C SER A 51 6.32 -11.87 -8.09
N GLU A 52 5.31 -12.05 -8.94
CA GLU A 52 5.49 -12.19 -10.37
C GLU A 52 5.98 -10.89 -11.03
N LEU A 53 5.40 -9.74 -10.65
CA LEU A 53 5.83 -8.45 -11.18
C LEU A 53 7.29 -8.13 -10.81
N VAL A 54 7.71 -8.39 -9.56
CA VAL A 54 9.09 -8.18 -9.11
C VAL A 54 10.04 -9.17 -9.77
N SER A 55 9.65 -10.44 -9.88
CA SER A 55 10.44 -11.47 -10.58
C SER A 55 10.67 -11.11 -12.05
N ASN A 56 9.69 -10.52 -12.71
CA ASN A 56 9.83 -9.99 -14.07
C ASN A 56 10.90 -8.91 -14.18
N VAL A 57 10.95 -7.96 -13.23
CA VAL A 57 12.02 -6.94 -13.21
C VAL A 57 13.37 -7.60 -12.99
N ILE A 58 13.50 -8.48 -12.00
CA ILE A 58 14.76 -9.20 -11.71
C ILE A 58 15.27 -9.96 -12.92
N THR A 59 14.37 -10.63 -13.64
CA THR A 59 14.73 -11.51 -14.78
C THR A 59 15.02 -10.73 -16.06
N HIS A 60 14.22 -9.68 -16.35
CA HIS A 60 14.27 -9.01 -17.65
C HIS A 60 15.03 -7.68 -17.63
N VAL A 61 15.07 -6.98 -16.49
CA VAL A 61 15.82 -5.73 -16.35
C VAL A 61 17.15 -5.96 -15.64
N GLY A 62 17.13 -6.79 -14.59
CA GLY A 62 18.32 -7.20 -13.85
C GLY A 62 18.20 -7.00 -12.34
N ARG A 63 19.04 -7.74 -11.63
CA ARG A 63 19.16 -7.60 -10.16
C ARG A 63 19.70 -6.23 -9.79
N GLY A 64 19.30 -5.72 -8.63
CA GLY A 64 19.72 -4.42 -8.13
C GLY A 64 19.07 -3.24 -8.84
N THR A 65 18.13 -3.48 -9.77
CA THR A 65 17.41 -2.41 -10.47
C THR A 65 16.57 -1.60 -9.47
N PRO A 66 16.72 -0.26 -9.41
CA PRO A 66 15.82 0.59 -8.65
C PRO A 66 14.39 0.47 -9.19
N ALA A 67 13.45 0.11 -8.34
CA ALA A 67 12.05 -0.06 -8.69
C ALA A 67 11.14 0.56 -7.62
N GLY A 68 9.88 0.80 -7.99
CA GLY A 68 8.86 1.33 -7.07
C GLY A 68 7.59 0.51 -7.15
N LEU A 69 7.14 0.01 -6.00
CA LEU A 69 5.84 -0.66 -5.85
C LEU A 69 4.82 0.35 -5.34
N THR A 70 3.70 0.49 -6.03
CA THR A 70 2.55 1.29 -5.56
C THR A 70 1.33 0.39 -5.46
N VAL A 71 0.63 0.47 -4.35
CA VAL A 71 -0.65 -0.22 -4.13
C VAL A 71 -1.69 0.84 -3.81
N SER A 72 -2.79 0.84 -4.55
CA SER A 72 -3.85 1.83 -4.38
C SER A 72 -5.25 1.20 -4.48
N LEU A 73 -6.19 1.73 -3.70
CA LEU A 73 -7.60 1.36 -3.78
C LEU A 73 -8.36 2.47 -4.51
N ARG A 74 -8.97 2.13 -5.63
CA ARG A 74 -9.77 3.05 -6.47
C ARG A 74 -11.20 2.52 -6.59
N GLY A 75 -12.10 3.07 -5.82
CA GLY A 75 -13.45 2.52 -5.69
C GLY A 75 -13.40 1.07 -5.17
N ALA A 76 -13.95 0.12 -5.92
CA ALA A 76 -13.93 -1.30 -5.60
C ALA A 76 -12.75 -2.06 -6.29
N ARG A 77 -11.66 -1.38 -6.64
CA ARG A 77 -10.51 -2.00 -7.33
C ARG A 77 -9.23 -1.73 -6.59
N LEU A 78 -8.56 -2.82 -6.21
CA LEU A 78 -7.18 -2.79 -5.75
C LEU A 78 -6.27 -2.74 -6.97
N ARG A 79 -5.49 -1.68 -7.14
CA ARG A 79 -4.49 -1.55 -8.21
C ARG A 79 -3.09 -1.68 -7.62
N ILE A 80 -2.31 -2.56 -8.22
CA ILE A 80 -0.89 -2.81 -7.91
C ILE A 80 -0.09 -2.35 -9.12
N GLU A 81 0.88 -1.49 -8.92
CA GLU A 81 1.74 -0.93 -9.96
C GLU A 81 3.19 -1.15 -9.59
N LEU A 82 3.97 -1.65 -10.53
CA LEU A 82 5.42 -1.76 -10.43
C LEU A 82 6.07 -0.89 -11.48
N ARG A 83 6.83 0.10 -11.05
CA ARG A 83 7.62 0.99 -11.90
C ARG A 83 9.06 0.49 -11.95
N ASP A 84 9.63 0.38 -13.14
CA ASP A 84 11.04 0.10 -13.39
C ASP A 84 11.61 1.01 -14.50
N PRO A 85 12.94 1.19 -14.60
CA PRO A 85 13.58 2.11 -15.54
C PRO A 85 13.66 1.58 -16.99
N ASP A 86 13.21 0.34 -17.28
CA ASP A 86 13.32 -0.21 -18.62
C ASP A 86 12.08 0.13 -19.47
N ALA A 87 12.13 1.25 -20.19
CA ALA A 87 11.07 1.67 -21.11
C ALA A 87 11.00 0.85 -22.40
N ARG A 88 11.88 -0.15 -22.64
CA ARG A 88 12.03 -0.82 -23.93
C ARG A 88 11.39 -2.20 -23.98
N ALA A 89 11.33 -2.91 -22.86
CA ALA A 89 10.82 -4.27 -22.82
C ALA A 89 9.35 -4.32 -22.41
N LEU A 90 8.48 -4.71 -23.33
CA LEU A 90 7.10 -5.06 -23.01
C LEU A 90 7.07 -6.48 -22.42
N PRO A 91 6.39 -6.73 -21.30
CA PRO A 91 6.09 -8.07 -20.85
C PRO A 91 5.27 -8.76 -21.94
N ALA A 92 5.81 -9.82 -22.53
CA ALA A 92 5.08 -10.61 -23.51
C ALA A 92 4.18 -11.61 -22.77
N LEU A 93 2.89 -11.62 -23.09
CA LEU A 93 2.08 -12.84 -22.96
C LEU A 93 2.64 -13.87 -23.94
N VAL A 94 3.63 -14.62 -23.51
CA VAL A 94 4.03 -15.81 -24.26
C VAL A 94 3.01 -16.88 -23.89
N GLU A 95 2.22 -17.32 -24.88
CA GLU A 95 1.52 -18.59 -24.75
C GLU A 95 2.55 -19.62 -24.28
N ALA A 96 2.34 -20.14 -23.06
CA ALA A 96 3.25 -21.07 -22.43
C ALA A 96 3.46 -22.28 -23.35
N ARG A 97 4.56 -22.28 -24.08
CA ARG A 97 5.16 -23.54 -24.56
C ARG A 97 5.75 -24.22 -23.34
N ASP A 98 5.50 -25.49 -23.20
CA ASP A 98 5.74 -26.32 -22.01
C ASP A 98 7.16 -26.30 -21.43
N ASP A 99 8.11 -25.61 -22.04
CA ASP A 99 9.54 -25.68 -21.73
C ASP A 99 10.16 -24.38 -21.17
N GLU A 100 9.42 -23.26 -21.03
CA GLU A 100 9.99 -22.02 -20.52
C GLU A 100 9.28 -21.53 -19.25
N GLU A 101 9.96 -21.58 -18.11
CA GLU A 101 9.50 -21.03 -16.82
C GLU A 101 9.18 -19.52 -16.88
N ASN A 102 9.75 -18.79 -17.84
CA ASN A 102 9.68 -17.34 -17.97
C ASN A 102 8.33 -16.79 -18.47
N GLY A 103 7.43 -17.62 -19.03
CA GLY A 103 6.11 -17.19 -19.52
C GLY A 103 4.97 -17.35 -18.49
N ARG A 104 5.21 -18.11 -17.43
CA ARG A 104 4.15 -18.48 -16.46
C ARG A 104 3.73 -17.35 -15.54
N GLY A 105 4.63 -16.41 -15.23
CA GLY A 105 4.37 -15.33 -14.28
C GLY A 105 3.26 -14.39 -14.73
N MET A 106 3.30 -13.89 -15.96
CA MET A 106 2.25 -13.01 -16.47
C MET A 106 0.94 -13.74 -16.75
N ALA A 107 1.00 -15.04 -17.13
CA ALA A 107 -0.21 -15.87 -17.24
C ALA A 107 -0.89 -16.06 -15.85
N LEU A 108 -0.11 -16.16 -14.79
CA LEU A 108 -0.64 -16.20 -13.42
C LEU A 108 -1.27 -14.85 -13.02
N VAL A 109 -0.62 -13.74 -13.35
CA VAL A 109 -1.19 -12.39 -13.13
C VAL A 109 -2.50 -12.24 -13.90
N ASP A 110 -2.56 -12.65 -15.16
CA ASP A 110 -3.78 -12.61 -15.98
C ASP A 110 -4.91 -13.44 -15.36
N ALA A 111 -4.60 -14.65 -14.88
CA ALA A 111 -5.59 -15.55 -14.26
C ALA A 111 -6.12 -15.05 -12.89
N LEU A 112 -5.33 -14.27 -12.16
CA LEU A 112 -5.66 -13.79 -10.81
C LEU A 112 -6.33 -12.41 -10.79
N THR A 113 -6.23 -11.65 -11.88
CA THR A 113 -6.64 -10.25 -11.93
C THR A 113 -7.80 -10.02 -12.90
N ASP A 114 -8.58 -8.98 -12.66
CA ASP A 114 -9.66 -8.56 -13.54
C ASP A 114 -9.09 -7.97 -14.85
N ARG A 115 -7.98 -7.26 -14.72
CA ARG A 115 -7.23 -6.71 -15.84
C ARG A 115 -5.80 -6.36 -15.41
N TRP A 116 -4.92 -6.31 -16.37
CA TRP A 116 -3.55 -5.84 -16.19
C TRP A 116 -3.07 -5.11 -17.45
N GLY A 117 -1.97 -4.41 -17.36
CA GLY A 117 -1.41 -3.69 -18.50
C GLY A 117 -0.04 -3.10 -18.22
N VAL A 118 0.46 -2.39 -19.24
CA VAL A 118 1.77 -1.72 -19.20
C VAL A 118 1.60 -0.30 -19.71
N GLU A 119 2.14 0.64 -18.98
CA GLU A 119 2.23 2.04 -19.36
C GLU A 119 3.71 2.38 -19.56
N LEU A 120 4.05 2.89 -20.77
CA LEU A 120 5.40 3.32 -21.08
C LEU A 120 5.51 4.82 -20.89
N HIS A 121 6.55 5.25 -20.19
CA HIS A 121 6.97 6.62 -20.02
C HIS A 121 8.35 6.82 -20.66
N GLU A 122 8.81 8.05 -20.82
CA GLU A 122 10.10 8.34 -21.45
C GLU A 122 11.26 7.57 -20.81
N ASP A 123 11.31 7.52 -19.47
CA ASP A 123 12.42 6.95 -18.69
C ASP A 123 12.01 5.76 -17.81
N SER A 124 10.81 5.23 -17.98
CA SER A 124 10.31 4.16 -17.11
C SER A 124 9.14 3.42 -17.72
N LYS A 125 8.92 2.23 -17.20
CA LYS A 125 7.77 1.40 -17.48
C LYS A 125 6.99 1.17 -16.19
N VAL A 126 5.67 1.19 -16.27
CA VAL A 126 4.78 0.81 -15.18
C VAL A 126 3.98 -0.40 -15.61
N THR A 127 4.26 -1.54 -15.00
CA THR A 127 3.43 -2.74 -15.15
C THR A 127 2.42 -2.76 -14.00
N TRP A 128 1.14 -2.89 -14.34
CA TRP A 128 0.07 -2.79 -13.35
C TRP A 128 -0.94 -3.92 -13.50
N CYS A 129 -1.60 -4.26 -12.41
CA CYS A 129 -2.75 -5.15 -12.40
C CYS A 129 -3.82 -4.67 -11.42
N GLU A 130 -5.08 -5.07 -11.64
CA GLU A 130 -6.22 -4.73 -10.82
C GLU A 130 -7.01 -5.96 -10.39
N LEU A 131 -7.32 -6.02 -9.10
CA LEU A 131 -8.18 -7.03 -8.50
C LEU A 131 -9.48 -6.37 -8.03
N VAL A 132 -10.60 -7.04 -8.22
CA VAL A 132 -11.90 -6.56 -7.72
C VAL A 132 -11.96 -6.80 -6.21
N ALA A 133 -12.09 -5.72 -5.46
CA ALA A 133 -12.34 -5.77 -4.03
C ALA A 133 -13.85 -5.87 -3.78
N ALA A 134 -14.26 -6.67 -2.83
CA ALA A 134 -15.62 -6.54 -2.30
C ALA A 134 -15.82 -5.10 -1.77
N PRO A 135 -17.01 -4.50 -1.90
CA PRO A 135 -17.24 -3.16 -1.39
C PRO A 135 -16.93 -3.10 0.11
N VAL A 136 -15.86 -2.42 0.47
CA VAL A 136 -15.55 -2.15 1.89
C VAL A 136 -16.28 -0.88 2.27
N PRO A 137 -17.20 -0.91 3.24
CA PRO A 137 -17.85 0.31 3.70
C PRO A 137 -16.83 1.32 4.18
N PRO A 138 -16.93 2.62 3.83
CA PRO A 138 -16.01 3.66 4.27
C PRO A 138 -15.85 3.71 5.80
N GLU A 139 -16.90 3.38 6.52
CA GLU A 139 -16.91 3.27 7.99
C GLU A 139 -16.02 2.15 8.53
N GLY A 140 -15.79 1.08 7.76
CA GLY A 140 -14.93 -0.04 8.14
C GLY A 140 -13.43 0.32 8.14
N GLN A 141 -12.98 1.14 7.21
CA GLN A 141 -11.56 1.55 7.10
C GLN A 141 -11.18 2.54 8.20
N ALA A 142 -11.99 3.57 8.42
CA ALA A 142 -11.79 4.51 9.52
C ALA A 142 -11.88 3.81 10.88
N GLY A 143 -12.81 2.89 11.06
CA GLY A 143 -12.96 2.09 12.27
C GLY A 143 -11.74 1.20 12.55
N ALA A 144 -11.19 0.53 11.54
CA ALA A 144 -9.98 -0.30 11.68
C ALA A 144 -8.75 0.54 12.07
N ARG A 145 -8.58 1.75 11.49
CA ARG A 145 -7.50 2.68 11.87
C ARG A 145 -7.65 3.18 13.29
N VAL A 146 -8.85 3.59 13.68
CA VAL A 146 -9.14 4.04 15.05
C VAL A 146 -8.87 2.91 16.06
N THR A 147 -9.28 1.69 15.76
CA THR A 147 -9.01 0.52 16.62
C THR A 147 -7.52 0.25 16.77
N ARG A 148 -6.75 0.40 15.71
CA ARG A 148 -5.30 0.22 15.72
C ARG A 148 -4.59 1.33 16.51
N ALA A 149 -4.98 2.58 16.28
CA ALA A 149 -4.49 3.70 17.06
C ALA A 149 -4.79 3.52 18.56
N ALA A 150 -6.00 3.06 18.90
CA ALA A 150 -6.36 2.75 20.28
C ALA A 150 -5.47 1.66 20.91
N LYS A 151 -5.06 0.63 20.15
CA LYS A 151 -4.11 -0.38 20.62
C LYS A 151 -2.73 0.20 20.89
N VAL A 152 -2.21 1.05 20.02
CA VAL A 152 -0.94 1.74 20.23
C VAL A 152 -1.02 2.63 21.46
N LEU A 153 -2.04 3.46 21.55
CA LEU A 153 -2.24 4.35 22.69
C LEU A 153 -2.37 3.58 24.02
N SER A 154 -2.99 2.41 24.04
CA SER A 154 -3.09 1.60 25.25
C SER A 154 -1.75 1.05 25.74
N SER A 155 -0.68 1.04 24.93
CA SER A 155 0.67 0.70 25.38
C SER A 155 1.44 1.89 25.98
N TYR A 156 0.94 3.12 25.82
CA TYR A 156 1.53 4.36 26.35
C TYR A 156 0.92 4.86 27.66
N GLY A 157 -0.14 4.22 28.16
CA GLY A 157 -0.79 4.61 29.41
C GLY A 157 -1.62 3.50 30.02
N ASP A 158 -2.15 3.73 31.25
CA ASP A 158 -3.09 2.80 31.87
C ASP A 158 -4.33 2.65 30.97
N GLY A 159 -4.49 1.46 30.37
CA GLY A 159 -5.52 1.16 29.35
C GLY A 159 -6.95 1.50 29.76
N GLU A 160 -7.23 1.70 31.06
CA GLU A 160 -8.53 2.16 31.58
C GLU A 160 -8.83 3.63 31.20
N LEU A 161 -7.83 4.49 31.05
CA LEU A 161 -8.03 5.89 30.68
C LEU A 161 -8.64 6.07 29.29
N PHE A 162 -8.36 5.17 28.34
CA PHE A 162 -8.85 5.27 26.97
C PHE A 162 -10.24 4.65 26.77
N SER A 163 -10.68 3.75 27.67
CA SER A 163 -11.98 3.07 27.55
C SER A 163 -13.13 3.82 28.20
N THR A 164 -12.88 4.52 29.32
CA THR A 164 -13.91 5.19 30.12
C THR A 164 -13.98 6.71 29.96
N SER A 165 -12.95 7.36 29.41
CA SER A 165 -12.77 8.81 29.48
C SER A 165 -13.35 9.63 28.34
N ARG A 166 -14.05 9.05 27.38
CA ARG A 166 -14.66 9.81 26.25
C ARG A 166 -15.67 10.89 26.67
N ARG A 167 -16.07 10.91 27.95
CA ARG A 167 -17.08 11.86 28.47
C ARG A 167 -16.54 12.92 29.43
N SER A 168 -15.25 12.89 29.79
CA SER A 168 -14.65 13.85 30.70
C SER A 168 -13.62 14.71 29.97
N ARG A 169 -13.63 16.01 30.23
CA ARG A 169 -12.67 16.98 29.65
C ARG A 169 -11.22 16.61 30.00
N LEU A 170 -11.00 16.08 31.20
CA LEU A 170 -9.69 15.64 31.66
C LEU A 170 -9.21 14.41 30.89
N GLY A 171 -10.10 13.46 30.61
CA GLY A 171 -9.79 12.28 29.81
C GLY A 171 -9.47 12.62 28.36
N ALA A 172 -10.15 13.61 27.77
CA ALA A 172 -9.83 14.08 26.43
C ALA A 172 -8.42 14.71 26.38
N MET A 173 -8.03 15.51 27.35
CA MET A 173 -6.69 16.10 27.45
C MET A 173 -5.60 15.04 27.68
N ALA A 174 -5.85 14.03 28.50
CA ALA A 174 -4.91 12.93 28.73
C ALA A 174 -4.72 12.09 27.45
N ALA A 175 -5.79 11.84 26.69
CA ALA A 175 -5.71 11.14 25.43
C ALA A 175 -4.92 11.93 24.37
N GLU A 176 -5.12 13.26 24.31
CA GLU A 176 -4.37 14.15 23.42
C GLU A 176 -2.88 14.16 23.77
N ALA A 177 -2.52 14.25 25.04
CA ALA A 177 -1.14 14.18 25.50
C ALA A 177 -0.47 12.85 25.08
N ALA A 178 -1.14 11.72 25.30
CA ALA A 178 -0.62 10.42 24.90
C ALA A 178 -0.45 10.30 23.37
N VAL A 179 -1.33 10.90 22.56
CA VAL A 179 -1.16 10.96 21.10
C VAL A 179 0.11 11.73 20.73
N ILE A 180 0.36 12.88 21.39
CA ILE A 180 1.55 13.69 21.17
C ILE A 180 2.82 12.90 21.51
N ASP A 181 2.83 12.18 22.64
CA ASP A 181 3.96 11.37 23.07
C ASP A 181 4.25 10.26 22.04
N VAL A 182 3.23 9.54 21.55
CA VAL A 182 3.38 8.54 20.48
C VAL A 182 3.99 9.15 19.22
N ILE A 183 3.52 10.33 18.80
CA ILE A 183 4.05 11.00 17.61
C ILE A 183 5.51 11.37 17.83
N ALA A 184 5.87 11.93 19.01
CA ALA A 184 7.23 12.30 19.35
C ALA A 184 8.18 11.09 19.32
N ASP A 185 7.77 9.97 19.92
CA ASP A 185 8.56 8.74 19.92
C ASP A 185 8.76 8.17 18.50
N LEU A 186 7.73 8.22 17.66
CA LEU A 186 7.84 7.81 16.26
C LEU A 186 8.79 8.70 15.47
N LEU A 187 8.80 10.01 15.71
CA LEU A 187 9.73 10.95 15.09
C LEU A 187 11.18 10.68 15.53
N HIS A 188 11.42 10.43 16.82
CA HIS A 188 12.73 10.03 17.32
C HIS A 188 13.20 8.72 16.70
N TRP A 189 12.30 7.74 16.56
CA TRP A 189 12.61 6.48 15.92
C TRP A 189 13.01 6.68 14.43
N LEU A 190 12.26 7.48 13.68
CA LEU A 190 12.55 7.83 12.29
C LEU A 190 13.92 8.50 12.16
N GLN A 191 14.21 9.51 13.01
CA GLN A 191 15.49 10.21 13.02
C GLN A 191 16.66 9.25 13.29
N THR A 192 16.49 8.32 14.25
CA THR A 192 17.52 7.34 14.60
C THR A 192 17.82 6.37 13.45
N HIS A 193 16.84 6.13 12.56
CA HIS A 193 16.94 5.25 11.40
C HIS A 193 17.26 5.99 10.10
N GLY A 194 17.65 7.28 10.18
CA GLY A 194 18.11 8.06 9.04
C GLY A 194 17.00 8.56 8.11
N HIS A 195 15.76 8.59 8.57
CA HIS A 195 14.65 9.16 7.81
C HIS A 195 14.50 10.65 8.09
N ASP A 196 14.13 11.42 7.06
CA ASP A 196 13.74 12.82 7.21
C ASP A 196 12.35 12.89 7.85
N THR A 197 12.30 13.44 9.06
CA THR A 197 11.07 13.52 9.87
C THR A 197 10.04 14.46 9.25
N ASP A 198 10.47 15.55 8.63
CA ASP A 198 9.57 16.54 8.03
C ASP A 198 8.93 15.97 6.77
N GLU A 199 9.72 15.30 5.92
CA GLU A 199 9.20 14.62 4.73
C GLU A 199 8.19 13.53 5.10
N VAL A 200 8.46 12.74 6.15
CA VAL A 200 7.55 11.67 6.58
C VAL A 200 6.25 12.25 7.16
N LEU A 201 6.33 13.37 7.91
CA LEU A 201 5.14 14.06 8.44
C LEU A 201 4.28 14.62 7.31
N ASP A 202 4.86 15.33 6.35
CA ASP A 202 4.15 15.86 5.19
C ASP A 202 3.42 14.77 4.40
N ARG A 203 4.09 13.64 4.20
CA ARG A 203 3.49 12.47 3.53
C ARG A 203 2.36 11.86 4.35
N ALA A 204 2.51 11.78 5.67
CA ALA A 204 1.47 11.25 6.55
C ALA A 204 0.23 12.17 6.57
N GLN A 205 0.43 13.49 6.59
CA GLN A 205 -0.64 14.47 6.53
C GLN A 205 -1.37 14.43 5.18
N THR A 206 -0.63 14.44 4.08
CA THR A 206 -1.21 14.31 2.72
C THR A 206 -2.06 13.04 2.60
N HIS A 207 -1.58 11.94 3.17
CA HIS A 207 -2.31 10.67 3.18
C HIS A 207 -3.62 10.76 4.00
N PHE A 208 -3.57 11.40 5.15
CA PHE A 208 -4.74 11.60 6.02
C PHE A 208 -5.78 12.51 5.35
N GLU A 209 -5.36 13.61 4.73
CA GLU A 209 -6.25 14.54 4.02
C GLU A 209 -6.94 13.87 2.82
N ALA A 210 -6.20 13.08 2.04
CA ALA A 210 -6.76 12.32 0.92
C ALA A 210 -7.85 11.34 1.37
N GLU A 211 -7.70 10.69 2.52
CA GLU A 211 -8.72 9.81 3.08
C GLU A 211 -9.97 10.56 3.55
N LEU A 212 -9.80 11.73 4.16
CA LEU A 212 -10.93 12.56 4.57
C LEU A 212 -11.75 13.06 3.38
N ASP A 213 -11.08 13.45 2.30
CA ASP A 213 -11.75 13.91 1.08
C ASP A 213 -12.49 12.77 0.38
N ALA A 214 -11.89 11.58 0.31
CA ALA A 214 -12.55 10.39 -0.21
C ALA A 214 -13.82 10.04 0.58
N ALA A 215 -13.78 10.16 1.91
CA ALA A 215 -14.93 9.92 2.78
C ALA A 215 -16.06 10.97 2.62
N ARG A 216 -15.74 12.21 2.20
CA ARG A 216 -16.71 13.27 1.93
C ARG A 216 -17.43 13.10 0.60
N VAL A 217 -16.76 12.57 -0.42
CA VAL A 217 -17.35 12.34 -1.76
C VAL A 217 -18.36 11.20 -1.76
N THR A 218 -18.30 10.30 -0.79
CA THR A 218 -19.16 9.10 -0.69
C THR A 218 -20.44 9.35 0.12
N ARG A 219 -20.64 10.52 0.69
CA ARG A 219 -21.87 10.96 1.38
C ARG A 219 -22.75 11.83 0.48
#